data_e051c8c4103e486506cf3167f7cc0361
#
_entry.id   e051c8c4103e486506cf3167f7cc0361
#
_cell.length_a   1.000
_cell.length_b   1.000
_cell.length_c   1.000
_cell.angle_alpha   90.00
_cell.angle_beta   90.00
_cell.angle_gamma   90.00
#
_symmetry.space_group_name_H-M   'P 1'
#
loop_
_entity.id
_entity.type
_entity.pdbx_description
1 polymer ?
#
loop_
_entity_poly.entity_id
_entity_poly.type
_entity_poly.pdbx_seq_one_letter_code
_entity_poly.pdbx_strand_id
1 'polypeptide(L)'
;MRSWGYKESPYDSRDMIFSAPEKVENSGYILENLPSIVDQGPSPICTAVSLYNIINWQNKAKDNGVKVKYWDIYDLRDDKSMQGMVPRQALSALKKEGVDGYKIKAYARVDSIEDAKFALLINGPLLAGFIAYNEGRFWEQTGPELGGHAVTLTGFNKDGFILRNSWGTDWMSGGETIFPYSDWEKVLECWTIMI
;
A
#
# COMPACT_ATOMS: atom_id res chain seq x y z
N MET A 1 -15.04 -14.39 -7.78
CA MET A 1 -14.47 -14.57 -6.43
C MET A 1 -13.12 -13.88 -6.42
N ARG A 2 -12.90 -12.98 -5.49
CA ARG A 2 -11.63 -12.25 -5.36
C ARG A 2 -10.57 -13.13 -4.69
N SER A 3 -9.31 -12.85 -4.95
CA SER A 3 -8.19 -13.56 -4.36
C SER A 3 -7.45 -12.65 -3.35
N TRP A 4 -7.02 -13.24 -2.26
CA TRP A 4 -6.36 -12.57 -1.15
C TRP A 4 -4.86 -12.82 -1.24
N GLY A 5 -4.07 -11.77 -1.47
CA GLY A 5 -2.66 -11.91 -1.85
C GLY A 5 -1.67 -11.26 -0.90
N TYR A 6 -2.14 -10.59 0.14
CA TYR A 6 -1.26 -10.03 1.16
C TYR A 6 -0.91 -11.10 2.20
N LYS A 7 0.35 -11.13 2.58
CA LYS A 7 0.87 -11.91 3.70
C LYS A 7 1.63 -10.98 4.63
N GLU A 8 1.24 -10.95 5.89
CA GLU A 8 1.88 -10.11 6.89
C GLU A 8 3.38 -10.39 6.97
N SER A 9 4.17 -9.33 7.08
CA SER A 9 5.61 -9.43 7.28
C SER A 9 5.91 -9.98 8.67
N PRO A 10 6.72 -11.04 8.82
CA PRO A 10 7.17 -11.47 10.14
C PRO A 10 7.85 -10.31 10.90
N TYR A 11 7.67 -10.24 12.21
CA TYR A 11 8.34 -9.22 13.03
C TYR A 11 9.86 -9.27 12.85
N ASP A 12 10.47 -8.10 12.67
CA ASP A 12 11.92 -7.94 12.63
C ASP A 12 12.31 -6.65 13.36
N SER A 13 13.06 -6.79 14.45
CA SER A 13 13.49 -5.64 15.26
C SER A 13 14.44 -4.68 14.53
N ARG A 14 14.92 -5.03 13.33
CA ARG A 14 15.77 -4.19 12.49
C ARG A 14 14.96 -3.32 11.52
N ASP A 15 13.63 -3.50 11.45
CA ASP A 15 12.80 -2.63 10.63
C ASP A 15 12.94 -1.17 11.10
N MET A 16 13.21 -0.30 10.15
CA MET A 16 13.20 1.12 10.43
C MET A 16 11.77 1.57 10.73
N ILE A 17 11.61 2.35 11.78
CA ILE A 17 10.33 2.99 12.12
C ILE A 17 10.40 4.44 11.64
N PHE A 18 9.42 4.85 10.85
CA PHE A 18 9.25 6.23 10.44
C PHE A 18 8.60 7.01 11.58
N SER A 19 9.17 8.17 11.90
CA SER A 19 8.64 9.05 12.93
C SER A 19 8.50 10.47 12.38
N ALA A 20 7.31 11.03 12.47
CA ALA A 20 7.03 12.40 12.09
C ALA A 20 7.70 13.37 13.09
N PRO A 21 8.39 14.42 12.61
CA PRO A 21 8.99 15.41 13.49
C PRO A 21 7.96 16.34 14.16
N GLU A 22 6.77 16.44 13.56
CA GLU A 22 5.69 17.32 14.01
C GLU A 22 4.33 16.76 13.61
N LYS A 23 3.28 17.24 14.26
CA LYS A 23 1.90 16.89 13.92
C LYS A 23 1.47 17.55 12.62
N VAL A 24 0.71 16.83 11.82
CA VAL A 24 0.10 17.33 10.58
C VAL A 24 -1.32 17.78 10.87
N GLU A 25 -1.65 19.01 10.46
CA GLU A 25 -3.03 19.53 10.54
C GLU A 25 -4.00 18.70 9.67
N ASN A 26 -5.24 18.55 10.14
CA ASN A 26 -6.28 17.77 9.45
C ASN A 26 -6.95 18.56 8.29
N SER A 27 -6.26 19.51 7.68
CA SER A 27 -6.77 20.32 6.56
C SER A 27 -7.06 19.50 5.29
N GLY A 28 -6.58 18.27 5.25
CA GLY A 28 -6.72 17.37 4.11
C GLY A 28 -5.56 17.48 3.13
N TYR A 29 -5.19 16.33 2.56
CA TYR A 29 -4.18 16.19 1.51
C TYR A 29 -4.53 15.03 0.60
N ILE A 30 -4.56 15.28 -0.70
CA ILE A 30 -4.87 14.27 -1.72
C ILE A 30 -3.75 14.25 -2.74
N LEU A 31 -3.18 13.09 -2.95
CA LEU A 31 -2.17 12.88 -3.99
C LEU A 31 -2.81 12.92 -5.38
N GLU A 32 -2.29 13.78 -6.23
CA GLU A 32 -2.66 13.85 -7.63
C GLU A 32 -1.79 12.93 -8.50
N ASN A 33 -2.23 12.72 -9.75
CA ASN A 33 -1.44 12.02 -10.75
C ASN A 33 -1.12 10.56 -10.44
N LEU A 34 -1.94 9.90 -9.64
CA LEU A 34 -1.86 8.46 -9.41
C LEU A 34 -2.08 7.68 -10.74
N PRO A 35 -1.52 6.46 -10.85
CA PRO A 35 -1.85 5.56 -11.97
C PRO A 35 -3.36 5.26 -12.03
N SER A 36 -3.85 4.72 -13.13
CA SER A 36 -5.24 4.26 -13.23
C SER A 36 -5.54 3.17 -12.21
N ILE A 37 -6.79 3.10 -11.73
CA ILE A 37 -7.25 2.03 -10.86
C ILE A 37 -7.09 0.68 -11.56
N VAL A 38 -6.51 -0.29 -10.84
CA VAL A 38 -6.33 -1.66 -11.32
C VAL A 38 -7.46 -2.53 -10.78
N ASP A 39 -7.96 -3.45 -11.58
CA ASP A 39 -8.75 -4.60 -11.11
C ASP A 39 -7.86 -5.85 -11.13
N GLN A 40 -7.50 -6.34 -9.95
CA GLN A 40 -6.69 -7.56 -9.80
C GLN A 40 -7.46 -8.84 -10.17
N GLY A 41 -8.80 -8.77 -10.28
CA GLY A 41 -9.64 -9.94 -10.53
C GLY A 41 -9.39 -11.09 -9.54
N PRO A 42 -9.23 -12.33 -10.02
CA PRO A 42 -8.93 -13.49 -9.18
C PRO A 42 -7.45 -13.66 -8.84
N SER A 43 -6.58 -12.72 -9.21
CA SER A 43 -5.12 -12.83 -8.98
C SER A 43 -4.73 -12.34 -7.60
N PRO A 44 -3.85 -13.04 -6.85
CA PRO A 44 -3.42 -12.68 -5.49
C PRO A 44 -2.29 -11.63 -5.49
N ILE A 45 -2.48 -10.50 -6.22
CA ILE A 45 -1.45 -9.51 -6.51
C ILE A 45 -1.67 -8.15 -5.81
N CYS A 46 -2.54 -8.06 -4.81
CA CYS A 46 -2.88 -6.79 -4.14
C CYS A 46 -1.66 -6.03 -3.61
N THR A 47 -0.69 -6.71 -3.00
CA THR A 47 0.57 -6.10 -2.54
C THR A 47 1.37 -5.52 -3.71
N ALA A 48 1.49 -6.26 -4.81
CA ALA A 48 2.19 -5.79 -6.01
C ALA A 48 1.48 -4.59 -6.67
N VAL A 49 0.13 -4.56 -6.67
CA VAL A 49 -0.65 -3.42 -7.17
C VAL A 49 -0.47 -2.19 -6.25
N SER A 50 -0.42 -2.38 -4.93
CA SER A 50 -0.14 -1.27 -4.02
C SER A 50 1.24 -0.68 -4.25
N LEU A 51 2.27 -1.52 -4.41
CA LEU A 51 3.63 -1.07 -4.75
C LEU A 51 3.68 -0.41 -6.13
N TYR A 52 2.93 -0.94 -7.12
CA TYR A 52 2.80 -0.32 -8.45
C TYR A 52 2.26 1.12 -8.36
N ASN A 53 1.24 1.36 -7.55
CA ASN A 53 0.70 2.71 -7.34
C ASN A 53 1.77 3.66 -6.77
N ILE A 54 2.51 3.21 -5.75
CA ILE A 54 3.55 4.01 -5.11
C ILE A 54 4.69 4.31 -6.09
N ILE A 55 5.25 3.29 -6.72
CA ILE A 55 6.41 3.40 -7.61
C ILE A 55 6.10 4.28 -8.82
N ASN A 56 4.97 4.05 -9.50
CA ASN A 56 4.66 4.84 -10.68
C ASN A 56 4.24 6.28 -10.35
N TRP A 57 3.64 6.52 -9.17
CA TRP A 57 3.43 7.87 -8.68
C TRP A 57 4.77 8.58 -8.44
N GLN A 58 5.70 7.94 -7.71
CA GLN A 58 7.03 8.51 -7.43
C GLN A 58 7.83 8.75 -8.71
N ASN A 59 7.78 7.83 -9.68
CA ASN A 59 8.43 7.99 -10.98
C ASN A 59 7.88 9.19 -11.74
N LYS A 60 6.56 9.37 -11.75
CA LYS A 60 5.93 10.51 -12.39
C LYS A 60 6.26 11.82 -11.69
N ALA A 61 6.26 11.84 -10.36
CA ALA A 61 6.61 13.03 -9.57
C ALA A 61 8.05 13.49 -9.80
N LYS A 62 8.96 12.58 -10.15
CA LYS A 62 10.38 12.89 -10.47
C LYS A 62 10.68 13.00 -11.95
N ASP A 63 9.69 12.86 -12.82
CA ASP A 63 9.82 12.93 -14.30
C ASP A 63 10.92 11.98 -14.83
N ASN A 64 11.08 10.80 -14.24
CA ASN A 64 12.13 9.87 -14.63
C ASN A 64 11.72 8.89 -15.76
N GLY A 65 10.47 8.99 -16.25
CA GLY A 65 9.98 8.25 -17.43
C GLY A 65 9.80 6.74 -17.23
N VAL A 66 10.23 6.18 -16.12
CA VAL A 66 10.15 4.73 -15.84
C VAL A 66 8.71 4.34 -15.52
N LYS A 67 8.21 3.29 -16.18
CA LYS A 67 6.91 2.66 -15.90
C LYS A 67 7.13 1.22 -15.49
N VAL A 68 6.86 0.93 -14.24
CA VAL A 68 6.94 -0.41 -13.68
C VAL A 68 5.59 -1.10 -13.79
N LYS A 69 5.55 -2.39 -14.10
CA LYS A 69 4.32 -3.18 -14.12
C LYS A 69 4.14 -3.92 -12.81
N TYR A 70 2.89 -4.09 -12.37
CA TYR A 70 2.62 -4.84 -11.13
C TYR A 70 2.98 -6.34 -11.22
N TRP A 71 3.00 -6.93 -12.41
CA TRP A 71 3.46 -8.30 -12.60
C TRP A 71 4.97 -8.45 -12.39
N ASP A 72 5.77 -7.48 -12.84
CA ASP A 72 7.22 -7.48 -12.65
C ASP A 72 7.56 -7.30 -11.15
N ILE A 73 6.75 -6.50 -10.43
CA ILE A 73 6.84 -6.41 -8.95
C ILE A 73 6.44 -7.74 -8.30
N TYR A 74 5.36 -8.40 -8.78
CA TYR A 74 4.90 -9.67 -8.24
C TYR A 74 5.94 -10.78 -8.42
N ASP A 75 6.75 -10.69 -9.46
CA ASP A 75 7.87 -11.61 -9.72
C ASP A 75 9.10 -11.41 -8.83
N LEU A 76 9.15 -10.37 -7.99
CA LEU A 76 10.18 -10.19 -6.96
C LEU A 76 10.04 -11.12 -5.75
N ARG A 77 9.02 -11.97 -5.69
CA ARG A 77 8.83 -12.92 -4.59
C ARG A 77 9.96 -13.94 -4.53
N ASP A 78 10.45 -14.21 -3.34
CA ASP A 78 11.47 -15.24 -3.11
C ASP A 78 10.94 -16.64 -3.49
N ASP A 79 9.71 -16.96 -3.08
CA ASP A 79 9.03 -18.20 -3.40
C ASP A 79 7.87 -17.97 -4.38
N LYS A 80 8.10 -18.28 -5.65
CA LYS A 80 7.11 -18.13 -6.73
C LYS A 80 6.03 -19.22 -6.71
N SER A 81 6.21 -20.30 -5.97
CA SER A 81 5.21 -21.36 -5.80
C SER A 81 4.08 -20.93 -4.85
N MET A 82 4.36 -20.00 -3.94
CA MET A 82 3.39 -19.47 -3.01
C MET A 82 2.53 -18.37 -3.66
N GLN A 83 1.24 -18.40 -3.40
CA GLN A 83 0.34 -17.31 -3.77
C GLN A 83 0.47 -16.15 -2.77
N GLY A 84 0.37 -14.91 -3.28
CA GLY A 84 0.48 -13.70 -2.49
C GLY A 84 1.92 -13.20 -2.31
N MET A 85 2.09 -12.13 -1.56
CA MET A 85 3.37 -11.45 -1.41
C MET A 85 3.50 -10.85 0.00
N VAL A 86 4.68 -10.98 0.59
CA VAL A 86 5.06 -10.36 1.86
C VAL A 86 5.64 -8.97 1.57
N PRO A 87 5.07 -7.87 2.09
CA PRO A 87 5.52 -6.50 1.78
C PRO A 87 7.01 -6.29 2.03
N ARG A 88 7.55 -6.67 3.19
CA ARG A 88 8.96 -6.45 3.51
C ARG A 88 9.90 -7.18 2.57
N GLN A 89 9.57 -8.40 2.13
CA GLN A 89 10.38 -9.13 1.16
C GLN A 89 10.42 -8.38 -0.17
N ALA A 90 9.26 -7.92 -0.65
CA ALA A 90 9.17 -7.10 -1.86
C ALA A 90 9.97 -5.79 -1.75
N LEU A 91 9.85 -5.09 -0.63
CA LEU A 91 10.59 -3.86 -0.37
C LEU A 91 12.10 -4.09 -0.28
N SER A 92 12.52 -5.20 0.34
CA SER A 92 13.93 -5.61 0.38
C SER A 92 14.48 -5.91 -1.02
N ALA A 93 13.73 -6.63 -1.86
CA ALA A 93 14.11 -6.90 -3.25
C ALA A 93 14.18 -5.60 -4.07
N LEU A 94 13.20 -4.71 -3.95
CA LEU A 94 13.20 -3.38 -4.59
C LEU A 94 14.40 -2.52 -4.17
N LYS A 95 14.83 -2.63 -2.91
CA LYS A 95 16.03 -1.94 -2.42
C LYS A 95 17.32 -2.56 -2.93
N LYS A 96 17.41 -3.88 -2.95
CA LYS A 96 18.63 -4.62 -3.32
C LYS A 96 18.80 -4.72 -4.84
N GLU A 97 17.77 -5.12 -5.54
CA GLU A 97 17.79 -5.47 -6.95
C GLU A 97 17.11 -4.42 -7.82
N GLY A 98 15.98 -3.90 -7.34
CA GLY A 98 15.10 -3.03 -8.13
C GLY A 98 14.22 -3.78 -9.11
N VAL A 99 13.48 -3.05 -9.94
CA VAL A 99 12.62 -3.58 -11.00
C VAL A 99 12.53 -2.55 -12.14
N ASP A 100 12.70 -2.97 -13.39
CA ASP A 100 12.59 -2.13 -14.59
C ASP A 100 13.35 -0.79 -14.51
N GLY A 101 14.56 -0.82 -13.92
CA GLY A 101 15.37 0.39 -13.73
C GLY A 101 14.96 1.26 -12.54
N TYR A 102 13.92 0.88 -11.80
CA TYR A 102 13.53 1.55 -10.57
C TYR A 102 14.14 0.84 -9.36
N LYS A 103 14.66 1.61 -8.41
CA LYS A 103 15.25 1.11 -7.17
C LYS A 103 14.97 2.07 -6.03
N ILE A 104 14.59 1.56 -4.88
CA ILE A 104 14.35 2.37 -3.68
C ILE A 104 15.61 2.53 -2.85
N LYS A 105 15.76 3.66 -2.14
CA LYS A 105 16.86 3.89 -1.20
C LYS A 105 16.58 3.26 0.15
N ALA A 106 15.37 3.44 0.66
CA ALA A 106 14.96 2.95 1.95
C ALA A 106 13.44 2.73 2.03
N TYR A 107 13.02 2.02 3.04
CA TYR A 107 11.62 1.86 3.45
C TYR A 107 11.55 1.80 4.97
N ALA A 108 10.42 2.20 5.54
CA ALA A 108 10.21 2.17 6.98
C ALA A 108 8.76 1.83 7.32
N ARG A 109 8.54 1.21 8.47
CA ARG A 109 7.20 1.02 9.04
C ARG A 109 6.64 2.35 9.52
N VAL A 110 5.33 2.44 9.45
CA VAL A 110 4.55 3.60 9.88
C VAL A 110 3.53 3.10 10.88
N ASP A 111 3.72 3.44 12.15
CA ASP A 111 2.97 2.81 13.24
C ASP A 111 1.86 3.70 13.83
N SER A 112 1.79 4.98 13.43
CA SER A 112 0.77 5.91 13.91
C SER A 112 0.07 6.68 12.79
N ILE A 113 -1.11 7.21 13.11
CA ILE A 113 -1.87 8.10 12.20
C ILE A 113 -1.06 9.33 11.83
N GLU A 114 -0.38 9.95 12.79
CA GLU A 114 0.41 11.17 12.55
C GLU A 114 1.62 10.88 11.67
N ASP A 115 2.31 9.76 11.91
CA ASP A 115 3.41 9.31 11.05
C ASP A 115 2.91 9.02 9.63
N ALA A 116 1.73 8.40 9.49
CA ALA A 116 1.14 8.12 8.18
C ALA A 116 0.79 9.40 7.41
N LYS A 117 0.20 10.39 8.07
CA LYS A 117 -0.08 11.69 7.44
C LYS A 117 1.20 12.37 6.98
N PHE A 118 2.20 12.44 7.85
CA PHE A 118 3.47 13.09 7.52
C PHE A 118 4.21 12.33 6.40
N ALA A 119 4.23 11.01 6.44
CA ALA A 119 4.83 10.19 5.39
C ALA A 119 4.15 10.40 4.03
N LEU A 120 2.80 10.52 3.99
CA LEU A 120 2.05 10.87 2.77
C LEU A 120 2.50 12.21 2.16
N LEU A 121 2.76 13.22 3.02
CA LEU A 121 3.22 14.54 2.56
C LEU A 121 4.60 14.52 1.93
N ILE A 122 5.55 13.76 2.51
CA ILE A 122 6.97 13.86 2.12
C ILE A 122 7.43 12.73 1.19
N ASN A 123 6.86 11.54 1.31
CA ASN A 123 7.27 10.35 0.55
C ASN A 123 6.21 9.90 -0.47
N GLY A 124 4.97 10.39 -0.37
CA GLY A 124 3.85 10.00 -1.23
C GLY A 124 3.06 8.81 -0.70
N PRO A 125 2.45 7.99 -1.58
CA PRO A 125 1.51 6.94 -1.19
C PRO A 125 2.14 5.90 -0.26
N LEU A 126 1.31 5.30 0.61
CA LEU A 126 1.73 4.25 1.56
C LEU A 126 1.10 2.91 1.19
N LEU A 127 1.80 1.82 1.49
CA LEU A 127 1.24 0.48 1.46
C LEU A 127 0.67 0.15 2.84
N ALA A 128 -0.57 -0.34 2.90
CA ALA A 128 -1.20 -0.81 4.13
C ALA A 128 -1.78 -2.21 3.96
N GLY A 129 -1.54 -3.08 4.95
CA GLY A 129 -2.00 -4.46 5.01
C GLY A 129 -3.09 -4.67 6.05
N PHE A 130 -4.05 -5.53 5.74
CA PHE A 130 -5.24 -5.82 6.53
C PHE A 130 -5.64 -7.28 6.49
N ILE A 131 -6.42 -7.72 7.48
CA ILE A 131 -7.31 -8.87 7.31
C ILE A 131 -8.58 -8.41 6.62
N ALA A 132 -9.05 -9.20 5.65
CA ALA A 132 -10.31 -8.97 4.96
C ALA A 132 -11.39 -9.93 5.42
N TYR A 133 -12.61 -9.41 5.62
CA TYR A 133 -13.79 -10.16 6.09
C TYR A 133 -14.95 -10.11 5.10
N ASN A 134 -14.92 -9.20 4.11
CA ASN A 134 -15.94 -9.01 3.10
C ASN A 134 -15.37 -8.31 1.85
N GLU A 135 -16.18 -8.14 0.80
CA GLU A 135 -15.78 -7.43 -0.44
C GLU A 135 -16.23 -5.96 -0.47
N GLY A 136 -16.86 -5.47 0.61
CA GLY A 136 -17.23 -4.05 0.79
C GLY A 136 -16.13 -3.28 1.54
N ARG A 137 -16.45 -2.79 2.73
CA ARG A 137 -15.46 -2.26 3.68
C ARG A 137 -14.73 -3.44 4.33
N PHE A 138 -13.84 -4.02 3.58
CA PHE A 138 -13.25 -5.34 3.82
C PHE A 138 -12.61 -5.49 5.21
N TRP A 139 -12.18 -4.42 5.84
CA TRP A 139 -11.61 -4.40 7.20
C TRP A 139 -12.66 -4.48 8.32
N GLU A 140 -13.94 -4.35 8.01
CA GLU A 140 -15.03 -4.52 8.99
C GLU A 140 -15.33 -5.99 9.17
N GLN A 141 -15.23 -6.46 10.42
CA GLN A 141 -15.45 -7.88 10.76
C GLN A 141 -16.94 -8.21 10.71
N THR A 142 -17.44 -8.55 9.53
CA THR A 142 -18.85 -8.93 9.29
C THR A 142 -19.03 -10.44 9.14
N GLY A 143 -17.95 -11.21 9.29
CA GLY A 143 -17.97 -12.68 9.10
C GLY A 143 -16.60 -13.30 9.40
N PRO A 144 -16.37 -14.52 8.92
CA PRO A 144 -15.05 -15.16 9.04
C PRO A 144 -14.00 -14.42 8.23
N GLU A 145 -12.74 -14.60 8.61
CA GLU A 145 -11.60 -14.13 7.82
C GLU A 145 -11.58 -14.76 6.42
N LEU A 146 -11.43 -13.93 5.40
CA LEU A 146 -11.30 -14.35 4.01
C LEU A 146 -9.83 -14.43 3.56
N GLY A 147 -8.96 -13.65 4.20
CA GLY A 147 -7.52 -13.62 3.95
C GLY A 147 -6.90 -12.23 4.06
N GLY A 148 -5.62 -12.13 3.78
CA GLY A 148 -4.89 -10.88 3.84
C GLY A 148 -5.04 -10.02 2.58
N HIS A 149 -5.26 -8.72 2.74
CA HIS A 149 -5.42 -7.75 1.65
C HIS A 149 -4.52 -6.53 1.84
N ALA A 150 -3.90 -6.08 0.76
CA ALA A 150 -3.09 -4.87 0.73
C ALA A 150 -3.73 -3.81 -0.14
N VAL A 151 -3.63 -2.57 0.31
CA VAL A 151 -4.15 -1.38 -0.37
C VAL A 151 -3.14 -0.25 -0.34
N THR A 152 -3.43 0.83 -1.06
CA THR A 152 -2.62 2.04 -1.05
C THR A 152 -3.36 3.16 -0.31
N LEU A 153 -2.72 3.81 0.65
CA LEU A 153 -3.21 5.08 1.19
C LEU A 153 -2.67 6.21 0.32
N THR A 154 -3.55 7.06 -0.18
CA THR A 154 -3.24 8.07 -1.20
C THR A 154 -3.55 9.50 -0.78
N GLY A 155 -3.89 9.69 0.48
CA GLY A 155 -4.22 10.99 1.04
C GLY A 155 -4.97 10.85 2.35
N PHE A 156 -5.42 11.98 2.87
CA PHE A 156 -6.24 12.04 4.09
C PHE A 156 -7.13 13.28 4.08
N ASN A 157 -8.19 13.24 4.86
CA ASN A 157 -9.04 14.39 5.16
C ASN A 157 -9.42 14.38 6.66
N LYS A 158 -10.39 15.18 7.05
CA LYS A 158 -10.84 15.26 8.46
C LYS A 158 -11.41 13.94 9.01
N ASP A 159 -11.89 13.05 8.15
CA ASP A 159 -12.62 11.82 8.53
C ASP A 159 -11.72 10.57 8.52
N GLY A 160 -10.62 10.59 7.75
CA GLY A 160 -9.74 9.42 7.61
C GLY A 160 -8.75 9.51 6.47
N PHE A 161 -8.13 8.38 6.17
CA PHE A 161 -7.26 8.22 5.01
C PHE A 161 -8.07 7.91 3.75
N ILE A 162 -7.61 8.41 2.60
CA ILE A 162 -8.11 7.98 1.30
C ILE A 162 -7.46 6.64 0.99
N LEU A 163 -8.27 5.59 1.01
CA LEU A 163 -7.87 4.23 0.72
C LEU A 163 -8.18 3.90 -0.72
N ARG A 164 -7.16 3.56 -1.50
CA ARG A 164 -7.23 3.15 -2.89
C ARG A 164 -7.05 1.65 -2.99
N ASN A 165 -8.06 0.97 -3.57
CA ASN A 165 -8.11 -0.47 -3.70
C ASN A 165 -7.66 -0.94 -5.09
N SER A 166 -7.50 -2.25 -5.23
CA SER A 166 -7.17 -2.97 -6.48
C SER A 166 -8.34 -3.80 -7.02
N TRP A 167 -9.58 -3.32 -6.84
CA TRP A 167 -10.79 -4.06 -7.22
C TRP A 167 -11.61 -3.36 -8.30
N GLY A 168 -10.94 -2.56 -9.15
CA GLY A 168 -11.59 -1.84 -10.24
C GLY A 168 -12.35 -0.59 -9.79
N THR A 169 -12.85 0.16 -10.75
CA THR A 169 -13.58 1.42 -10.53
C THR A 169 -15.00 1.21 -10.03
N ASP A 170 -15.54 0.01 -10.14
CA ASP A 170 -16.88 -0.31 -9.66
C ASP A 170 -16.94 -0.53 -8.15
N TRP A 171 -15.76 -0.67 -7.50
CA TRP A 171 -15.68 -0.78 -6.05
C TRP A 171 -15.81 0.61 -5.41
N MET A 172 -16.74 0.75 -4.46
CA MET A 172 -17.02 1.97 -3.69
C MET A 172 -17.12 3.23 -4.57
N SER A 173 -16.33 4.25 -4.32
CA SER A 173 -16.32 5.51 -5.04
C SER A 173 -15.19 5.54 -6.08
N GLY A 174 -15.39 4.86 -7.21
CA GLY A 174 -14.38 4.83 -8.28
C GLY A 174 -13.12 4.07 -7.93
N GLY A 175 -13.20 3.04 -7.07
CA GLY A 175 -12.07 2.25 -6.59
C GLY A 175 -11.42 2.77 -5.31
N GLU A 176 -12.00 3.80 -4.70
CA GLU A 176 -11.48 4.45 -3.49
C GLU A 176 -12.57 4.59 -2.40
N THR A 177 -12.16 4.77 -1.17
CA THR A 177 -13.06 5.07 -0.03
C THR A 177 -12.29 5.75 1.09
N ILE A 178 -13.02 6.24 2.11
CA ILE A 178 -12.41 6.74 3.34
C ILE A 178 -12.23 5.59 4.33
N PHE A 179 -11.00 5.42 4.79
CA PHE A 179 -10.63 4.55 5.91
C PHE A 179 -10.58 5.41 7.18
N PRO A 180 -11.54 5.26 8.12
CA PRO A 180 -11.63 6.13 9.29
C PRO A 180 -10.41 6.01 10.20
N TYR A 181 -9.99 7.11 10.82
CA TYR A 181 -8.91 7.09 11.81
C TYR A 181 -9.21 6.19 13.01
N SER A 182 -10.50 6.07 13.39
CA SER A 182 -10.94 5.16 14.47
C SER A 182 -10.65 3.68 14.20
N ASP A 183 -10.42 3.33 12.93
CA ASP A 183 -10.16 1.95 12.50
C ASP A 183 -8.66 1.66 12.30
N TRP A 184 -7.77 2.61 12.66
CA TRP A 184 -6.32 2.47 12.45
C TRP A 184 -5.73 1.20 13.08
N GLU A 185 -6.26 0.75 14.19
CA GLU A 185 -5.87 -0.50 14.87
C GLU A 185 -6.05 -1.78 14.02
N LYS A 186 -6.85 -1.70 12.95
CA LYS A 186 -7.05 -2.81 12.00
C LYS A 186 -5.96 -2.91 10.95
N VAL A 187 -5.07 -1.91 10.87
CA VAL A 187 -3.88 -1.94 10.01
C VAL A 187 -2.84 -2.84 10.64
N LEU A 188 -2.53 -3.96 10.00
CA LEU A 188 -1.52 -4.92 10.48
C LEU A 188 -0.10 -4.39 10.31
N GLU A 189 0.14 -3.78 9.17
CA GLU A 189 1.40 -3.09 8.87
C GLU A 189 1.16 -1.98 7.84
N CYS A 190 1.92 -0.89 7.98
CA CYS A 190 1.94 0.21 7.03
C CYS A 190 3.39 0.54 6.68
N TRP A 191 3.67 0.84 5.40
CA TRP A 191 5.02 1.09 4.91
C TRP A 191 5.10 2.36 4.08
N THR A 192 6.12 3.16 4.34
CA THR A 192 6.57 4.27 3.49
C THR A 192 7.83 3.90 2.75
N ILE A 193 7.99 4.45 1.53
CA ILE A 193 9.12 4.17 0.61
C ILE A 193 9.81 5.48 0.28
N MET A 194 11.13 5.47 0.39
CA MET A 194 12.01 6.61 0.10
C MET A 194 12.85 6.32 -1.15
N ILE A 195 12.90 7.26 -2.10
CA ILE A 195 13.65 7.18 -3.37
C ILE A 195 14.67 8.29 -3.54
#